data_26d9aa51e82356f67a648a002d5d31a2
#
_entry.id   26d9aa51e82356f67a648a002d5d31a2
#
_cell.length_a   1.000
_cell.length_b   1.000
_cell.length_c   1.000
_cell.angle_alpha   90.00
_cell.angle_beta   90.00
_cell.angle_gamma   90.00
#
_symmetry.space_group_name_H-M   'P 1'
#
loop_
_entity.id
_entity.type
_entity.pdbx_description
1 polymer ?
#
loop_
_entity_poly.entity_id
_entity_poly.type
_entity_poly.pdbx_seq_one_letter_code
_entity_poly.pdbx_strand_id
1 'polypeptide(L)'
;VLSSIRKAKENENIKGIYIQANSLSAGYASLEEIRHALKDFKESGKFIVAYGDSYTQSLYYLSSIADKVMLNPQGMLEWRGLAATPMFFKDLLEKIGVEMQVFKVGTYKSAVEPFIATEMSPANREQVNVYLSSVWGQITGDIAESRNLSVEALNKEADRMLMFYPAEESVKNGLV
;
A
#
# COMPACT_ATOMS: atom_id res chain seq x y z
N VAL A 1 15.27 -2.50 -11.04
CA VAL A 1 14.67 -3.55 -10.22
C VAL A 1 14.10 -4.66 -11.10
N LEU A 2 13.09 -4.39 -11.95
CA LEU A 2 12.42 -5.42 -12.78
C LEU A 2 13.40 -6.24 -13.64
N SER A 3 14.31 -5.57 -14.36
CA SER A 3 15.30 -6.28 -15.18
C SER A 3 16.27 -7.12 -14.36
N SER A 4 16.60 -6.67 -13.14
CA SER A 4 17.46 -7.44 -12.21
C SER A 4 16.76 -8.70 -11.71
N ILE A 5 15.46 -8.64 -11.40
CA ILE A 5 14.68 -9.80 -10.99
C ILE A 5 14.58 -10.82 -12.12
N ARG A 6 14.33 -10.37 -13.36
CA ARG A 6 14.29 -11.23 -14.56
C ARG A 6 15.63 -11.94 -14.79
N LYS A 7 16.75 -11.19 -14.73
CA LYS A 7 18.09 -11.78 -14.84
C LYS A 7 18.39 -12.77 -13.72
N ALA A 8 17.94 -12.48 -12.50
CA ALA A 8 18.07 -13.40 -11.38
C ALA A 8 17.27 -14.69 -11.57
N LYS A 9 16.09 -14.61 -12.19
CA LYS A 9 15.28 -15.76 -12.57
C LYS A 9 16.03 -16.71 -13.48
N GLU A 10 16.71 -16.17 -14.50
CA GLU A 10 17.41 -16.92 -15.54
C GLU A 10 18.78 -17.46 -15.10
N ASN A 11 19.40 -16.84 -14.08
CA ASN A 11 20.76 -17.18 -13.65
C ASN A 11 20.76 -18.38 -12.68
N GLU A 12 21.36 -19.49 -13.09
CA GLU A 12 21.41 -20.74 -12.32
C GLU A 12 22.22 -20.61 -11.01
N ASN A 13 23.12 -19.64 -10.90
CA ASN A 13 23.90 -19.41 -9.69
C ASN A 13 23.09 -18.66 -8.59
N ILE A 14 21.99 -18.01 -8.95
CA ILE A 14 21.09 -17.33 -8.01
C ILE A 14 20.02 -18.33 -7.58
N LYS A 15 19.96 -18.61 -6.29
CA LYS A 15 19.03 -19.58 -5.69
C LYS A 15 17.80 -18.93 -5.06
N GLY A 16 17.91 -17.66 -4.69
CA GLY A 16 16.80 -16.94 -4.06
C GLY A 16 17.05 -15.43 -4.04
N ILE A 17 16.03 -14.71 -3.58
CA ILE A 17 16.05 -13.26 -3.34
C ILE A 17 15.85 -13.02 -1.84
N TYR A 18 16.67 -12.16 -1.28
CA TYR A 18 16.50 -11.64 0.07
C TYR A 18 16.05 -10.19 0.01
N ILE A 19 14.86 -9.91 0.58
CA ILE A 19 14.28 -8.57 0.66
C ILE A 19 14.55 -8.01 2.04
N GLN A 20 15.32 -6.94 2.10
CA GLN A 20 15.55 -6.17 3.32
C GLN A 20 15.59 -4.69 2.97
N ALA A 21 14.73 -3.92 3.62
CA ALA A 21 14.68 -2.47 3.47
C ALA A 21 14.12 -1.83 4.74
N ASN A 22 14.55 -0.61 5.04
CA ASN A 22 14.02 0.16 6.16
C ASN A 22 12.86 1.06 5.73
N SER A 23 12.82 1.43 4.46
CA SER A 23 11.75 2.24 3.88
C SER A 23 11.63 1.95 2.40
N LEU A 24 10.45 2.21 1.86
CA LEU A 24 10.14 2.04 0.45
C LEU A 24 9.30 3.23 -0.02
N SER A 25 9.83 3.97 -0.99
CA SER A 25 9.14 5.10 -1.61
C SER A 25 8.77 4.76 -3.05
N ALA A 26 7.62 4.11 -3.23
CA ALA A 26 7.05 3.79 -4.52
C ALA A 26 5.52 3.76 -4.44
N GLY A 27 4.84 4.13 -5.52
CA GLY A 27 3.39 4.00 -5.61
C GLY A 27 2.96 2.54 -5.74
N TYR A 28 1.73 2.23 -5.32
CA TYR A 28 1.21 0.85 -5.32
C TYR A 28 1.24 0.19 -6.68
N ALA A 29 0.97 0.91 -7.78
CA ALA A 29 1.08 0.37 -9.14
C ALA A 29 2.49 -0.14 -9.48
N SER A 30 3.54 0.61 -9.07
CA SER A 30 4.93 0.17 -9.26
C SER A 30 5.29 -1.02 -8.37
N LEU A 31 4.73 -1.07 -7.16
CA LEU A 31 4.92 -2.19 -6.24
C LEU A 31 4.24 -3.46 -6.76
N GLU A 32 3.06 -3.33 -7.35
CA GLU A 32 2.34 -4.42 -8.01
C GLU A 32 3.16 -5.02 -9.16
N GLU A 33 3.75 -4.18 -10.03
CA GLU A 33 4.64 -4.67 -11.09
C GLU A 33 5.85 -5.43 -10.54
N ILE A 34 6.46 -4.91 -9.47
CA ILE A 34 7.59 -5.60 -8.83
C ILE A 34 7.13 -6.92 -8.21
N ARG A 35 5.94 -6.93 -7.59
CA ARG A 35 5.33 -8.11 -7.00
C ARG A 35 5.05 -9.19 -8.06
N HIS A 36 4.52 -8.80 -9.23
CA HIS A 36 4.34 -9.71 -10.37
C HIS A 36 5.68 -10.30 -10.84
N ALA A 37 6.74 -9.49 -10.93
CA ALA A 37 8.06 -9.99 -11.29
C ALA A 37 8.64 -10.95 -10.24
N LEU A 38 8.37 -10.73 -8.95
CA LEU A 38 8.74 -11.64 -7.86
C LEU A 38 7.92 -12.94 -7.90
N LYS A 39 6.62 -12.87 -8.21
CA LYS A 39 5.78 -14.06 -8.41
C LYS A 39 6.32 -14.92 -9.55
N ASP A 40 6.60 -14.31 -10.70
CA ASP A 40 7.23 -14.95 -11.85
C ASP A 40 8.63 -15.55 -11.51
N PHE A 41 9.43 -14.87 -10.68
CA PHE A 41 10.68 -15.41 -10.17
C PHE A 41 10.47 -16.70 -9.35
N LYS A 42 9.47 -16.77 -8.49
CA LYS A 42 9.15 -17.98 -7.70
C LYS A 42 8.75 -19.15 -8.57
N GLU A 43 8.12 -18.93 -9.71
CA GLU A 43 7.75 -20.00 -10.67
C GLU A 43 8.98 -20.75 -11.22
N SER A 44 10.18 -20.17 -11.13
CA SER A 44 11.43 -20.87 -11.45
C SER A 44 11.92 -21.85 -10.37
N GLY A 45 11.16 -22.04 -9.30
CA GLY A 45 11.51 -22.89 -8.16
C GLY A 45 12.50 -22.26 -7.17
N LYS A 46 12.79 -20.98 -7.32
CA LYS A 46 13.69 -20.23 -6.41
C LYS A 46 12.89 -19.58 -5.29
N PHE A 47 13.50 -19.42 -4.13
CA PHE A 47 12.84 -18.90 -2.94
C PHE A 47 13.01 -17.39 -2.78
N ILE A 48 12.08 -16.77 -2.03
CA ILE A 48 12.18 -15.38 -1.58
C ILE A 48 12.05 -15.38 -0.06
N VAL A 49 12.94 -14.64 0.60
CA VAL A 49 12.88 -14.39 2.04
C VAL A 49 12.87 -12.90 2.28
N ALA A 50 12.02 -12.44 3.18
CA ALA A 50 11.94 -11.05 3.58
C ALA A 50 12.21 -10.90 5.08
N TYR A 51 12.98 -9.87 5.44
CA TYR A 51 13.19 -9.47 6.82
C TYR A 51 13.03 -7.97 6.96
N GLY A 52 12.35 -7.54 8.02
CA GLY A 52 12.22 -6.15 8.39
C GLY A 52 12.41 -5.93 9.89
N ASP A 53 13.13 -4.87 10.25
CA ASP A 53 13.10 -4.36 11.63
C ASP A 53 11.74 -3.74 11.94
N SER A 54 11.12 -3.15 10.92
CA SER A 54 9.70 -2.74 10.90
C SER A 54 9.22 -2.77 9.45
N TYR A 55 7.94 -2.97 9.27
CA TYR A 55 7.30 -2.91 7.96
C TYR A 55 6.35 -1.72 7.88
N THR A 56 6.60 -0.80 6.94
CA THR A 56 5.54 0.08 6.44
C THR A 56 4.53 -0.76 5.64
N GLN A 57 3.30 -0.30 5.52
CA GLN A 57 2.26 -1.01 4.75
C GLN A 57 2.70 -1.31 3.30
N SER A 58 3.37 -0.36 2.64
CA SER A 58 3.91 -0.55 1.28
C SER A 58 5.02 -1.59 1.21
N LEU A 59 5.94 -1.58 2.19
CA LEU A 59 7.02 -2.57 2.26
C LEU A 59 6.47 -3.95 2.59
N TYR A 60 5.48 -4.05 3.47
CA TYR A 60 4.81 -5.30 3.77
C TYR A 60 4.06 -5.84 2.55
N TYR A 61 3.34 -5.00 1.82
CA TYR A 61 2.68 -5.40 0.57
C TYR A 61 3.67 -6.07 -0.39
N LEU A 62 4.85 -5.47 -0.58
CA LEU A 62 5.89 -6.07 -1.41
C LEU A 62 6.45 -7.35 -0.81
N SER A 63 6.73 -7.36 0.50
CA SER A 63 7.41 -8.47 1.17
C SER A 63 6.52 -9.68 1.41
N SER A 64 5.21 -9.51 1.47
CA SER A 64 4.24 -10.58 1.75
C SER A 64 4.20 -11.69 0.68
N ILE A 65 4.77 -11.46 -0.53
CA ILE A 65 4.96 -12.48 -1.57
C ILE A 65 6.04 -13.52 -1.19
N ALA A 66 6.93 -13.19 -0.24
CA ALA A 66 8.03 -14.06 0.14
C ALA A 66 7.53 -15.37 0.77
N ASP A 67 8.30 -16.43 0.57
CA ASP A 67 8.04 -17.76 1.18
C ASP A 67 8.16 -17.68 2.70
N LYS A 68 9.07 -16.81 3.18
CA LYS A 68 9.23 -16.51 4.60
C LYS A 68 9.34 -15.02 4.81
N VAL A 69 8.42 -14.49 5.61
CA VAL A 69 8.42 -13.09 6.07
C VAL A 69 8.79 -13.08 7.55
N MET A 70 9.81 -12.31 7.91
CA MET A 70 10.29 -12.21 9.28
C MET A 70 10.25 -10.76 9.74
N LEU A 71 9.71 -10.56 10.93
CA LEU A 71 9.68 -9.26 11.61
C LEU A 71 10.53 -9.34 12.86
N ASN A 72 11.34 -8.29 13.11
CA ASN A 72 12.07 -8.17 14.38
C ASN A 72 11.08 -8.21 15.56
N PRO A 73 11.35 -8.98 16.62
CA PRO A 73 10.45 -9.05 17.79
C PRO A 73 10.17 -7.69 18.47
N GLN A 74 11.07 -6.73 18.33
CA GLN A 74 10.91 -5.35 18.82
C GLN A 74 10.38 -4.39 17.74
N GLY A 75 10.09 -4.91 16.55
CA GLY A 75 9.59 -4.14 15.42
C GLY A 75 8.08 -4.00 15.41
N MET A 76 7.58 -3.33 14.39
CA MET A 76 6.14 -3.19 14.17
C MET A 76 5.78 -3.41 12.70
N LEU A 77 4.55 -3.86 12.48
CA LEU A 77 3.91 -3.90 11.18
C LEU A 77 2.86 -2.80 11.09
N GLU A 78 3.11 -1.81 10.24
CA GLU A 78 2.12 -0.77 9.93
C GLU A 78 1.04 -1.38 9.01
N TRP A 79 -0.11 -1.71 9.60
CA TRP A 79 -1.27 -2.21 8.88
C TRP A 79 -2.52 -1.48 9.34
N ARG A 80 -3.02 -0.53 8.53
CA ARG A 80 -4.06 0.45 8.95
C ARG A 80 -5.04 0.85 7.85
N GLY A 81 -4.91 0.35 6.62
CA GLY A 81 -5.75 0.74 5.51
C GLY A 81 -5.28 2.00 4.77
N LEU A 82 -6.17 2.59 3.99
CA LEU A 82 -5.92 3.78 3.18
C LEU A 82 -6.87 4.91 3.59
N ALA A 83 -6.35 6.13 3.59
CA ALA A 83 -7.13 7.34 3.83
C ALA A 83 -6.72 8.46 2.87
N ALA A 84 -7.65 9.35 2.55
CA ALA A 84 -7.39 10.59 1.85
C ALA A 84 -7.92 11.77 2.70
N THR A 85 -7.06 12.73 2.96
CA THR A 85 -7.39 13.93 3.75
C THR A 85 -7.07 15.18 2.93
N PRO A 86 -7.96 15.61 2.02
CA PRO A 86 -7.76 16.83 1.26
C PRO A 86 -7.86 18.05 2.18
N MET A 87 -7.00 19.04 1.91
CA MET A 87 -7.07 20.35 2.57
C MET A 87 -7.88 21.31 1.71
N PHE A 88 -8.66 22.19 2.35
CA PHE A 88 -9.47 23.21 1.70
C PHE A 88 -8.95 24.59 2.10
N PHE A 89 -8.76 25.46 1.12
CA PHE A 89 -8.10 26.75 1.28
C PHE A 89 -9.05 27.94 1.05
N LYS A 90 -10.33 27.71 0.76
CA LYS A 90 -11.32 28.76 0.46
C LYS A 90 -11.30 29.87 1.50
N ASP A 91 -11.48 29.53 2.78
CA ASP A 91 -11.58 30.51 3.85
C ASP A 91 -10.26 31.27 4.05
N LEU A 92 -9.11 30.63 3.81
CA LEU A 92 -7.81 31.29 3.84
C LEU A 92 -7.69 32.30 2.71
N LEU A 93 -8.07 31.91 1.48
CA LEU A 93 -8.02 32.78 0.30
C LEU A 93 -8.90 34.01 0.47
N GLU A 94 -10.13 33.83 0.97
CA GLU A 94 -11.04 34.93 1.28
C GLU A 94 -10.45 35.91 2.30
N LYS A 95 -9.82 35.41 3.37
CA LYS A 95 -9.17 36.25 4.39
C LYS A 95 -8.03 37.09 3.87
N ILE A 96 -7.31 36.61 2.87
CA ILE A 96 -6.21 37.38 2.24
C ILE A 96 -6.63 38.16 1.00
N GLY A 97 -7.95 38.20 0.72
CA GLY A 97 -8.53 38.97 -0.39
C GLY A 97 -8.32 38.36 -1.78
N VAL A 98 -8.09 37.04 -1.86
CA VAL A 98 -7.92 36.32 -3.12
C VAL A 98 -9.23 35.63 -3.51
N GLU A 99 -9.76 35.97 -4.67
CA GLU A 99 -10.94 35.34 -5.26
C GLU A 99 -10.50 34.38 -6.37
N MET A 100 -10.95 33.11 -6.29
CA MET A 100 -10.65 32.08 -7.29
C MET A 100 -11.76 32.02 -8.32
N GLN A 101 -11.43 32.32 -9.58
CA GLN A 101 -12.34 32.12 -10.71
C GLN A 101 -12.12 30.76 -11.34
N VAL A 102 -13.15 29.92 -11.35
CA VAL A 102 -13.05 28.53 -11.81
C VAL A 102 -13.99 28.30 -12.99
N PHE A 103 -13.42 27.79 -14.07
CA PHE A 103 -14.15 27.32 -15.24
C PHE A 103 -14.03 25.80 -15.31
N LYS A 104 -15.08 25.09 -14.87
CA LYS A 104 -15.14 23.61 -14.92
C LYS A 104 -16.39 23.14 -15.65
N VAL A 105 -16.25 22.02 -16.37
CA VAL A 105 -17.37 21.35 -17.02
C VAL A 105 -17.43 19.90 -16.53
N GLY A 106 -18.57 19.49 -16.00
CA GLY A 106 -18.84 18.15 -15.50
C GLY A 106 -18.75 18.02 -13.98
N THR A 107 -19.54 17.07 -13.46
CA THR A 107 -19.76 16.84 -12.01
C THR A 107 -18.50 16.34 -11.29
N TYR A 108 -17.73 15.49 -11.96
CA TYR A 108 -16.56 14.82 -11.38
C TYR A 108 -15.24 15.56 -11.60
N LYS A 109 -15.27 16.89 -11.78
CA LYS A 109 -14.08 17.75 -11.92
C LYS A 109 -13.73 18.38 -10.57
N SER A 110 -13.23 17.58 -9.65
CA SER A 110 -13.03 17.94 -8.25
C SER A 110 -11.67 18.62 -7.93
N ALA A 111 -10.73 18.66 -8.87
CA ALA A 111 -9.37 19.21 -8.65
C ALA A 111 -9.37 20.67 -8.16
N VAL A 112 -10.42 21.44 -8.41
CA VAL A 112 -10.54 22.84 -8.00
C VAL A 112 -11.28 23.01 -6.67
N GLU A 113 -11.94 22.00 -6.15
CA GLU A 113 -12.72 22.06 -4.90
C GLU A 113 -11.90 22.58 -3.70
N PRO A 114 -10.62 22.21 -3.52
CA PRO A 114 -9.80 22.75 -2.45
C PRO A 114 -9.74 24.28 -2.37
N PHE A 115 -9.97 24.98 -3.48
CA PHE A 115 -9.85 26.43 -3.56
C PHE A 115 -11.21 27.15 -3.50
N ILE A 116 -12.33 26.46 -3.73
CA ILE A 116 -13.67 27.08 -3.85
C ILE A 116 -14.70 26.48 -2.89
N ALA A 117 -14.35 25.42 -2.18
CA ALA A 117 -15.22 24.74 -1.21
C ALA A 117 -14.53 24.63 0.14
N THR A 118 -15.30 24.34 1.19
CA THR A 118 -14.81 24.08 2.56
C THR A 118 -14.79 22.60 2.90
N GLU A 119 -15.41 21.77 2.06
CA GLU A 119 -15.47 20.32 2.19
C GLU A 119 -15.60 19.63 0.83
N MET A 120 -15.39 18.32 0.80
CA MET A 120 -15.61 17.51 -0.40
C MET A 120 -17.07 17.51 -0.83
N SER A 121 -17.32 17.72 -2.12
CA SER A 121 -18.64 17.44 -2.70
C SER A 121 -18.97 15.94 -2.62
N PRO A 122 -20.26 15.55 -2.64
CA PRO A 122 -20.66 14.14 -2.68
C PRO A 122 -20.01 13.37 -3.85
N ALA A 123 -19.93 13.98 -5.03
CA ALA A 123 -19.30 13.38 -6.22
C ALA A 123 -17.79 13.16 -6.04
N ASN A 124 -17.08 14.13 -5.43
CA ASN A 124 -15.66 13.97 -5.11
C ASN A 124 -15.45 12.87 -4.06
N ARG A 125 -16.26 12.83 -3.02
CA ARG A 125 -16.21 11.79 -1.99
C ARG A 125 -16.44 10.39 -2.58
N GLU A 126 -17.40 10.26 -3.50
CA GLU A 126 -17.64 9.02 -4.24
C GLU A 126 -16.40 8.58 -5.03
N GLN A 127 -15.80 9.47 -5.82
CA GLN A 127 -14.60 9.17 -6.59
C GLN A 127 -13.44 8.71 -5.70
N VAL A 128 -13.18 9.44 -4.61
CA VAL A 128 -12.11 9.10 -3.68
C VAL A 128 -12.37 7.76 -3.03
N ASN A 129 -13.59 7.48 -2.59
CA ASN A 129 -13.95 6.20 -1.99
C ASN A 129 -13.78 5.03 -2.98
N VAL A 130 -14.23 5.18 -4.23
CA VAL A 130 -14.07 4.16 -5.27
C VAL A 130 -12.58 3.90 -5.52
N TYR A 131 -11.78 4.95 -5.64
CA TYR A 131 -10.34 4.84 -5.84
C TYR A 131 -9.65 4.11 -4.67
N LEU A 132 -9.88 4.56 -3.43
CA LEU A 132 -9.28 3.96 -2.25
C LEU A 132 -9.71 2.50 -2.06
N SER A 133 -11.00 2.20 -2.27
CA SER A 133 -11.53 0.84 -2.16
C SER A 133 -10.95 -0.10 -3.22
N SER A 134 -10.76 0.39 -4.45
CA SER A 134 -10.14 -0.40 -5.52
C SER A 134 -8.68 -0.73 -5.19
N VAL A 135 -7.88 0.25 -4.76
CA VAL A 135 -6.48 0.04 -4.39
C VAL A 135 -6.38 -0.87 -3.16
N TRP A 136 -7.22 -0.66 -2.15
CA TRP A 136 -7.24 -1.49 -0.94
C TRP A 136 -7.65 -2.93 -1.25
N GLY A 137 -8.66 -3.13 -2.10
CA GLY A 137 -9.09 -4.45 -2.56
C GLY A 137 -7.96 -5.22 -3.26
N GLN A 138 -7.18 -4.54 -4.11
CA GLN A 138 -6.01 -5.14 -4.76
C GLN A 138 -4.94 -5.54 -3.73
N ILE A 139 -4.58 -4.63 -2.82
CA ILE A 139 -3.58 -4.89 -1.78
C ILE A 139 -3.96 -6.09 -0.91
N THR A 140 -5.20 -6.08 -0.40
CA THR A 140 -5.68 -7.16 0.48
C THR A 140 -5.86 -8.48 -0.25
N GLY A 141 -6.30 -8.45 -1.51
CA GLY A 141 -6.42 -9.64 -2.35
C GLY A 141 -5.06 -10.32 -2.57
N ASP A 142 -4.06 -9.56 -2.96
CA ASP A 142 -2.70 -10.04 -3.20
C ASP A 142 -2.05 -10.63 -1.93
N ILE A 143 -2.26 -9.98 -0.79
CA ILE A 143 -1.73 -10.47 0.49
C ILE A 143 -2.50 -11.70 0.94
N ALA A 144 -3.82 -11.72 0.80
CA ALA A 144 -4.66 -12.87 1.13
C ALA A 144 -4.19 -14.12 0.38
N GLU A 145 -3.96 -14.01 -0.94
CA GLU A 145 -3.41 -15.10 -1.77
C GLU A 145 -2.05 -15.56 -1.25
N SER A 146 -1.14 -14.62 -1.00
CA SER A 146 0.26 -14.96 -0.68
C SER A 146 0.48 -15.49 0.74
N ARG A 147 -0.37 -15.06 1.68
CA ARG A 147 -0.28 -15.45 3.11
C ARG A 147 -1.32 -16.49 3.50
N ASN A 148 -2.16 -16.94 2.57
CA ASN A 148 -3.27 -17.86 2.81
C ASN A 148 -4.21 -17.35 3.93
N LEU A 149 -4.56 -16.07 3.84
CA LEU A 149 -5.47 -15.39 4.76
C LEU A 149 -6.76 -14.99 4.05
N SER A 150 -7.82 -14.69 4.80
CA SER A 150 -9.00 -14.07 4.20
C SER A 150 -8.86 -12.54 4.15
N VAL A 151 -9.52 -11.91 3.18
CA VAL A 151 -9.60 -10.44 3.09
C VAL A 151 -10.25 -9.85 4.33
N GLU A 152 -11.24 -10.55 4.91
CA GLU A 152 -11.93 -10.15 6.14
C GLU A 152 -10.96 -10.13 7.34
N ALA A 153 -10.06 -11.12 7.44
CA ALA A 153 -9.04 -11.14 8.48
C ALA A 153 -8.08 -9.96 8.34
N LEU A 154 -7.64 -9.65 7.11
CA LEU A 154 -6.79 -8.50 6.84
C LEU A 154 -7.48 -7.17 7.16
N ASN A 155 -8.75 -7.02 6.83
CA ASN A 155 -9.55 -5.85 7.18
C ASN A 155 -9.68 -5.69 8.70
N LYS A 156 -9.96 -6.76 9.41
CA LYS A 156 -10.04 -6.75 10.87
C LYS A 156 -8.73 -6.29 11.52
N GLU A 157 -7.60 -6.73 11.01
CA GLU A 157 -6.29 -6.29 11.51
C GLU A 157 -6.00 -4.82 11.17
N ALA A 158 -6.48 -4.31 10.03
CA ALA A 158 -6.39 -2.90 9.69
C ALA A 158 -7.27 -2.03 10.62
N ASP A 159 -8.52 -2.46 10.87
CA ASP A 159 -9.46 -1.73 11.73
C ASP A 159 -8.97 -1.62 13.19
N ARG A 160 -8.27 -2.65 13.69
CA ARG A 160 -7.68 -2.61 15.03
C ARG A 160 -6.34 -1.85 15.07
N MET A 161 -5.84 -1.37 13.92
CA MET A 161 -4.56 -0.67 13.81
C MET A 161 -3.40 -1.50 14.39
N LEU A 162 -3.10 -2.62 13.75
CA LEU A 162 -2.13 -3.63 14.21
C LEU A 162 -0.77 -3.05 14.63
N MET A 163 -0.38 -1.90 14.06
CA MET A 163 0.88 -1.21 14.41
C MET A 163 1.03 -0.84 15.90
N PHE A 164 -0.05 -0.82 16.68
CA PHE A 164 -0.01 -0.55 18.11
C PHE A 164 0.07 -1.82 18.98
N TYR A 165 0.20 -2.99 18.35
CA TYR A 165 0.32 -4.27 19.04
C TYR A 165 1.73 -4.83 18.91
N PRO A 166 2.16 -5.71 19.84
CA PRO A 166 3.44 -6.38 19.75
C PRO A 166 3.61 -7.20 18.46
N ALA A 167 4.85 -7.37 18.01
CA ALA A 167 5.17 -8.11 16.78
C ALA A 167 4.62 -9.55 16.77
N GLU A 168 4.49 -10.17 17.95
CA GLU A 168 3.93 -11.51 18.13
C GLU A 168 2.48 -11.62 17.62
N GLU A 169 1.69 -10.55 17.68
CA GLU A 169 0.33 -10.55 17.11
C GLU A 169 0.36 -10.71 15.58
N SER A 170 1.36 -10.13 14.91
CA SER A 170 1.54 -10.31 13.47
C SER A 170 1.88 -11.76 13.10
N VAL A 171 2.68 -12.44 13.94
CA VAL A 171 3.00 -13.88 13.79
C VAL A 171 1.75 -14.73 14.03
N LYS A 172 1.06 -14.48 15.15
CA LYS A 172 -0.15 -15.22 15.55
C LYS A 172 -1.26 -15.15 14.49
N ASN A 173 -1.37 -14.00 13.83
CA ASN A 173 -2.37 -13.77 12.79
C ASN A 173 -1.88 -14.15 11.38
N GLY A 174 -0.72 -14.76 11.24
CA GLY A 174 -0.18 -15.30 9.98
C GLY A 174 0.31 -14.25 8.98
N LEU A 175 0.52 -13.01 9.43
CA LEU A 175 1.03 -11.94 8.57
C LEU A 175 2.54 -12.07 8.33
N VAL A 176 3.29 -12.54 9.31
CA VAL A 176 4.74 -12.77 9.24
C VAL A 176 5.12 -14.13 9.82
#